data_2e79c16a8aa58e555caa1196ef5df895
#
_entry.id   2e79c16a8aa58e555caa1196ef5df895
#
_cell.length_a   1.000
_cell.length_b   1.000
_cell.length_c   1.000
_cell.angle_alpha   90.00
_cell.angle_beta   90.00
_cell.angle_gamma   90.00
#
_symmetry.space_group_name_H-M   'P 1'
#
loop_
_entity.id
_entity.type
_entity.pdbx_description
1 polymer ?
#
loop_
_entity_poly.entity_id
_entity_poly.type
_entity_poly.pdbx_seq_one_letter_code
_entity_poly.pdbx_strand_id
1 'polypeptide(L)'
;MLAAVTGINWGDEGKGRVIDLVAEKADIVVRYQGGNNAGHTVVTGSGKYVLNLLPSGILHPDVTCVLGDGMVVDLEHLAKEITQIQESGVDVSPRNLRLSSRATISMPWHRVQDELEEDRLAKTGTAFGSTRRGIAYAYSDKYRKKTLRLGDLLHLDKPYIQARLETMLESKNLELAGCYHQEPMSYPALLSWCEKQAALFAPYICDTGSYLQRSLENGKIVVLEAQLGAMRDIDYGIFPYTSSSSTISAYGPIGAGIPGEQLDHVVGVLKAYSTCVGAGPFIAEHAMPESWMESLRSAGYEYGAATGRPRRVGPFDVVASRYGLKCQNADKIALTKLDVLSKFDEIPVITGYRQDGVLLDSFDPMIDLDSCEPVIKYLPGWSSGISTCRSWNELPENAKAYVAFIEEQLDHEIQFVSVGAERDQYIMKGEWL
;
A
#
# COMPACT_ATOMS: atom_id res chain seq x y z
N MET A 1 3.81 9.33 20.61
CA MET A 1 2.90 8.24 20.19
C MET A 1 3.31 7.75 18.82
N LEU A 2 3.38 6.44 18.62
CA LEU A 2 3.71 5.81 17.34
C LEU A 2 2.53 4.92 16.89
N ALA A 3 1.89 5.26 15.78
CA ALA A 3 0.78 4.48 15.23
C ALA A 3 1.07 4.02 13.80
N ALA A 4 0.43 2.93 13.37
CA ALA A 4 0.51 2.45 12.00
C ALA A 4 -0.89 2.37 11.37
N VAL A 5 -1.00 2.72 10.08
CA VAL A 5 -2.20 2.51 9.28
C VAL A 5 -1.89 1.48 8.19
N THR A 6 -2.55 0.34 8.25
CA THR A 6 -2.24 -0.84 7.44
C THR A 6 -3.46 -1.36 6.69
N GLY A 7 -3.25 -2.06 5.58
CA GLY A 7 -4.30 -2.77 4.86
C GLY A 7 -4.49 -4.18 5.42
N ILE A 8 -5.72 -4.58 5.63
CA ILE A 8 -6.04 -5.90 6.18
C ILE A 8 -6.02 -6.98 5.09
N ASN A 9 -6.51 -6.67 3.89
CA ASN A 9 -6.71 -7.67 2.85
C ASN A 9 -5.66 -7.56 1.70
N TRP A 10 -6.10 -7.34 0.47
CA TRP A 10 -5.26 -7.37 -0.74
C TRP A 10 -4.69 -6.01 -1.15
N GLY A 11 -4.96 -4.95 -0.41
CA GLY A 11 -4.66 -3.58 -0.80
C GLY A 11 -5.90 -2.87 -1.38
N ASP A 12 -5.74 -1.58 -1.71
CA ASP A 12 -6.81 -0.73 -2.22
C ASP A 12 -8.03 -0.56 -1.29
N GLU A 13 -7.82 -0.78 0.02
CA GLU A 13 -8.86 -0.60 1.04
C GLU A 13 -9.22 0.88 1.30
N GLY A 14 -8.48 1.83 0.71
CA GLY A 14 -8.68 3.25 0.93
C GLY A 14 -7.82 3.85 2.05
N LYS A 15 -6.66 3.25 2.31
CA LYS A 15 -5.68 3.72 3.31
C LYS A 15 -5.29 5.18 3.15
N GLY A 16 -5.06 5.66 1.94
CA GLY A 16 -4.67 7.05 1.69
C GLY A 16 -5.65 8.05 2.31
N ARG A 17 -6.96 7.79 2.22
CA ARG A 17 -7.97 8.61 2.87
C ARG A 17 -7.92 8.52 4.40
N VAL A 18 -7.74 7.32 4.93
CA VAL A 18 -7.62 7.11 6.37
C VAL A 18 -6.39 7.82 6.91
N ILE A 19 -5.26 7.72 6.22
CA ILE A 19 -4.03 8.46 6.56
C ILE A 19 -4.25 9.96 6.49
N ASP A 20 -4.92 10.48 5.47
CA ASP A 20 -5.20 11.91 5.33
C ASP A 20 -5.99 12.44 6.54
N LEU A 21 -6.98 11.70 7.03
CA LEU A 21 -7.74 12.05 8.22
C LEU A 21 -6.91 11.94 9.51
N VAL A 22 -6.08 10.90 9.63
CA VAL A 22 -5.17 10.73 10.78
C VAL A 22 -4.09 11.81 10.78
N ALA A 23 -3.64 12.25 9.61
CA ALA A 23 -2.62 13.28 9.46
C ALA A 23 -3.04 14.65 10.01
N GLU A 24 -4.33 14.92 10.17
CA GLU A 24 -4.80 16.14 10.86
C GLU A 24 -4.30 16.27 12.30
N LYS A 25 -4.01 15.13 12.95
CA LYS A 25 -3.49 15.08 14.33
C LYS A 25 -2.01 14.67 14.39
N ALA A 26 -1.43 14.23 13.28
CA ALA A 26 -0.06 13.75 13.23
C ALA A 26 0.93 14.90 13.05
N ASP A 27 2.09 14.80 13.68
CA ASP A 27 3.24 15.67 13.40
C ASP A 27 4.07 15.13 12.22
N ILE A 28 4.11 13.80 12.07
CA ILE A 28 4.98 13.13 11.09
C ILE A 28 4.23 11.93 10.47
N VAL A 29 4.30 11.81 9.14
CA VAL A 29 3.84 10.62 8.40
C VAL A 29 4.99 9.95 7.69
N VAL A 30 5.17 8.65 7.90
CA VAL A 30 6.32 7.87 7.41
C VAL A 30 5.86 6.74 6.49
N ARG A 31 6.30 6.73 5.24
CA ARG A 31 6.25 5.53 4.39
C ARG A 31 7.40 4.62 4.78
N TYR A 32 7.11 3.39 5.21
CA TYR A 32 8.12 2.50 5.79
C TYR A 32 8.52 1.31 4.90
N GLN A 33 7.77 1.05 3.81
CA GLN A 33 8.02 -0.08 2.92
C GLN A 33 7.51 0.16 1.50
N GLY A 34 7.92 -0.69 0.56
CA GLY A 34 7.51 -0.64 -0.84
C GLY A 34 8.22 0.45 -1.62
N GLY A 35 7.61 0.93 -2.67
CA GLY A 35 8.13 1.94 -3.59
C GLY A 35 6.99 2.64 -4.35
N ASN A 36 7.24 2.98 -5.61
CA ASN A 36 6.26 3.67 -6.48
C ASN A 36 5.18 2.75 -7.08
N ASN A 37 5.04 1.52 -6.57
CA ASN A 37 3.95 0.60 -6.92
C ASN A 37 2.65 0.87 -6.15
N ALA A 38 2.66 1.73 -5.13
CA ALA A 38 1.44 2.20 -4.47
C ALA A 38 0.69 3.23 -5.31
N GLY A 39 -0.62 3.36 -5.07
CA GLY A 39 -1.46 4.42 -5.63
C GLY A 39 -2.45 4.89 -4.57
N HIS A 40 -2.02 5.78 -3.68
CA HIS A 40 -2.90 6.36 -2.66
C HIS A 40 -3.64 7.55 -3.25
N THR A 41 -4.95 7.40 -3.40
CA THR A 41 -5.81 8.49 -3.87
C THR A 41 -6.41 9.22 -2.67
N VAL A 42 -6.18 10.53 -2.62
CA VAL A 42 -6.76 11.45 -1.64
C VAL A 42 -7.59 12.49 -2.39
N VAL A 43 -8.83 12.70 -1.93
CA VAL A 43 -9.73 13.72 -2.47
C VAL A 43 -9.91 14.79 -1.40
N THR A 44 -9.53 16.02 -1.71
CA THR A 44 -9.69 17.20 -0.85
C THR A 44 -10.53 18.25 -1.54
N GLY A 45 -10.91 19.29 -0.84
CA GLY A 45 -11.60 20.44 -1.43
C GLY A 45 -10.83 21.16 -2.55
N SER A 46 -9.50 20.97 -2.61
CA SER A 46 -8.62 21.54 -3.64
C SER A 46 -8.40 20.63 -4.85
N GLY A 47 -8.77 19.34 -4.78
CA GLY A 47 -8.63 18.43 -5.90
C GLY A 47 -8.42 16.96 -5.53
N LYS A 48 -8.15 16.17 -6.55
CA LYS A 48 -7.82 14.75 -6.43
C LYS A 48 -6.33 14.53 -6.64
N TYR A 49 -5.67 13.92 -5.67
CA TYR A 49 -4.24 13.62 -5.67
C TYR A 49 -4.02 12.11 -5.72
N VAL A 50 -3.06 11.67 -6.52
CA VAL A 50 -2.62 10.27 -6.59
C VAL A 50 -1.15 10.22 -6.20
N LEU A 51 -0.89 9.70 -5.00
CA LEU A 51 0.45 9.63 -4.42
C LEU A 51 1.01 8.21 -4.57
N ASN A 52 2.24 8.11 -5.04
CA ASN A 52 2.93 6.84 -5.24
C ASN A 52 4.06 6.64 -4.20
N LEU A 53 4.98 7.59 -4.09
CA LEU A 53 6.09 7.60 -3.13
C LEU A 53 5.86 8.55 -1.98
N LEU A 54 5.31 9.73 -2.25
CA LEU A 54 5.05 10.71 -1.22
C LEU A 54 4.03 10.18 -0.20
N PRO A 55 4.26 10.34 1.12
CA PRO A 55 3.25 10.05 2.13
C PRO A 55 2.02 10.94 1.97
N SER A 56 0.83 10.41 2.31
CA SER A 56 -0.44 11.16 2.19
C SER A 56 -0.46 12.42 3.07
N GLY A 57 0.33 12.45 4.14
CA GLY A 57 0.50 13.62 5.00
C GLY A 57 1.10 14.86 4.31
N ILE A 58 1.68 14.72 3.09
CA ILE A 58 2.26 15.87 2.34
C ILE A 58 1.21 16.93 1.98
N LEU A 59 -0.06 16.57 1.97
CA LEU A 59 -1.16 17.49 1.72
C LEU A 59 -1.51 18.38 2.91
N HIS A 60 -0.87 18.17 4.06
CA HIS A 60 -1.02 18.96 5.29
C HIS A 60 0.24 19.79 5.54
N PRO A 61 0.16 21.14 5.58
CA PRO A 61 1.33 22.01 5.60
C PRO A 61 2.20 21.87 6.85
N ASP A 62 1.61 21.45 7.97
CA ASP A 62 2.29 21.33 9.27
C ASP A 62 2.84 19.91 9.53
N VAL A 63 2.63 18.98 8.60
CA VAL A 63 3.07 17.59 8.72
C VAL A 63 4.42 17.38 8.03
N THR A 64 5.36 16.77 8.73
CA THR A 64 6.61 16.31 8.11
C THR A 64 6.43 14.90 7.53
N CYS A 65 6.77 14.73 6.26
CA CYS A 65 6.73 13.46 5.57
C CYS A 65 8.12 12.80 5.50
N VAL A 66 8.16 11.48 5.69
CA VAL A 66 9.41 10.73 5.69
C VAL A 66 9.30 9.51 4.78
N LEU A 67 10.31 9.32 3.90
CA LEU A 67 10.55 8.05 3.24
C LEU A 67 11.58 7.27 4.05
N GLY A 68 11.14 6.18 4.71
CA GLY A 68 11.92 5.42 5.70
C GLY A 68 12.91 4.44 5.09
N ASP A 69 13.67 3.78 5.95
CA ASP A 69 14.77 2.86 5.65
C ASP A 69 14.34 1.65 4.79
N GLY A 70 13.09 1.20 4.99
CA GLY A 70 12.56 0.01 4.33
C GLY A 70 12.17 0.22 2.87
N MET A 71 12.07 1.45 2.40
CA MET A 71 11.63 1.75 1.05
C MET A 71 12.68 1.46 -0.03
N VAL A 72 12.18 1.23 -1.25
CA VAL A 72 12.95 1.31 -2.49
C VAL A 72 12.44 2.53 -3.26
N VAL A 73 13.34 3.50 -3.51
CA VAL A 73 12.97 4.83 -4.00
C VAL A 73 13.41 5.00 -5.45
N ASP A 74 12.43 5.13 -6.35
CA ASP A 74 12.64 5.58 -7.72
C ASP A 74 12.74 7.11 -7.73
N LEU A 75 13.96 7.61 -7.85
CA LEU A 75 14.25 9.04 -7.75
C LEU A 75 13.71 9.85 -8.93
N GLU A 76 13.64 9.26 -10.13
CA GLU A 76 13.06 9.95 -11.28
C GLU A 76 11.53 10.08 -11.14
N HIS A 77 10.89 9.04 -10.61
CA HIS A 77 9.48 9.09 -10.33
C HIS A 77 9.18 10.08 -9.19
N LEU A 78 9.98 10.06 -8.12
CA LEU A 78 9.85 10.98 -7.00
C LEU A 78 9.98 12.44 -7.44
N ALA A 79 10.96 12.76 -8.31
CA ALA A 79 11.12 14.11 -8.83
C ALA A 79 9.88 14.58 -9.61
N LYS A 80 9.31 13.71 -10.44
CA LYS A 80 8.08 14.02 -11.19
C LYS A 80 6.90 14.21 -10.25
N GLU A 81 6.74 13.33 -9.26
CA GLU A 81 5.65 13.41 -8.29
C GLU A 81 5.74 14.69 -7.46
N ILE A 82 6.93 15.07 -6.99
CA ILE A 82 7.18 16.36 -6.30
C ILE A 82 6.73 17.54 -7.18
N THR A 83 7.17 17.58 -8.44
CA THR A 83 6.81 18.65 -9.36
C THR A 83 5.30 18.74 -9.56
N GLN A 84 4.60 17.62 -9.77
CA GLN A 84 3.14 17.59 -9.95
C GLN A 84 2.38 18.09 -8.71
N ILE A 85 2.86 17.74 -7.53
CA ILE A 85 2.25 18.17 -6.27
C ILE A 85 2.51 19.67 -6.04
N GLN A 86 3.72 20.17 -6.34
CA GLN A 86 4.03 21.60 -6.26
C GLN A 86 3.21 22.43 -7.27
N GLU A 87 3.01 21.95 -8.49
CA GLU A 87 2.15 22.58 -9.50
C GLU A 87 0.70 22.70 -9.07
N SER A 88 0.24 21.83 -8.18
CA SER A 88 -1.09 21.92 -7.56
C SER A 88 -1.16 22.88 -6.35
N GLY A 89 -0.06 23.58 -6.04
CA GLY A 89 0.01 24.57 -4.97
C GLY A 89 0.40 24.02 -3.60
N VAL A 90 0.77 22.75 -3.49
CA VAL A 90 1.25 22.14 -2.24
C VAL A 90 2.76 22.31 -2.12
N ASP A 91 3.25 22.85 -0.99
CA ASP A 91 4.70 22.96 -0.73
C ASP A 91 5.30 21.57 -0.49
N VAL A 92 6.35 21.25 -1.26
CA VAL A 92 7.19 20.07 -1.04
C VAL A 92 8.64 20.51 -1.06
N SER A 93 9.27 20.51 0.10
CA SER A 93 10.64 21.02 0.26
C SER A 93 11.38 20.24 1.36
N PRO A 94 12.70 20.44 1.54
CA PRO A 94 13.44 19.80 2.63
C PRO A 94 12.94 20.15 4.05
N ARG A 95 12.01 21.10 4.19
CA ARG A 95 11.37 21.42 5.46
C ARG A 95 10.34 20.38 5.88
N ASN A 96 9.56 19.89 4.92
CA ASN A 96 8.44 18.98 5.16
C ASN A 96 8.56 17.60 4.49
N LEU A 97 9.64 17.34 3.73
CA LEU A 97 9.97 16.03 3.19
C LEU A 97 11.39 15.63 3.56
N ARG A 98 11.57 14.43 4.11
CA ARG A 98 12.85 13.82 4.49
C ARG A 98 13.00 12.45 3.86
N LEU A 99 14.18 12.18 3.34
CA LEU A 99 14.53 10.89 2.74
C LEU A 99 15.58 10.20 3.61
N SER A 100 15.31 8.95 4.01
CA SER A 100 16.29 8.19 4.77
C SER A 100 17.56 7.94 3.98
N SER A 101 18.70 8.29 4.56
CA SER A 101 20.01 7.93 4.01
C SER A 101 20.20 6.41 3.82
N ARG A 102 19.40 5.58 4.53
CA ARG A 102 19.46 4.11 4.45
C ARG A 102 18.47 3.52 3.44
N ALA A 103 17.51 4.29 2.93
CA ALA A 103 16.58 3.82 1.91
C ALA A 103 17.32 3.39 0.64
N THR A 104 16.80 2.35 0.01
CA THR A 104 17.43 1.75 -1.18
C THR A 104 17.06 2.53 -2.43
N ILE A 105 18.01 2.77 -3.31
CA ILE A 105 17.74 3.38 -4.62
C ILE A 105 17.20 2.32 -5.57
N SER A 106 16.06 2.59 -6.22
CA SER A 106 15.64 1.88 -7.41
C SER A 106 16.50 2.38 -8.58
N MET A 107 17.51 1.60 -8.94
CA MET A 107 18.46 1.94 -10.02
C MET A 107 17.78 1.85 -11.39
N PRO A 108 18.27 2.53 -12.42
CA PRO A 108 17.63 2.55 -13.75
C PRO A 108 17.35 1.17 -14.34
N TRP A 109 18.21 0.21 -14.08
CA TRP A 109 18.06 -1.17 -14.59
C TRP A 109 16.92 -1.96 -13.95
N HIS A 110 16.46 -1.61 -12.73
CA HIS A 110 15.42 -2.39 -12.05
C HIS A 110 14.10 -2.35 -12.82
N ARG A 111 13.72 -1.17 -13.29
CA ARG A 111 12.53 -0.99 -14.11
C ARG A 111 12.68 -1.71 -15.46
N VAL A 112 13.84 -1.57 -16.11
CA VAL A 112 14.13 -2.24 -17.39
C VAL A 112 14.00 -3.77 -17.25
N GLN A 113 14.57 -4.34 -16.17
CA GLN A 113 14.46 -5.78 -15.92
C GLN A 113 13.02 -6.23 -15.72
N ASP A 114 12.23 -5.48 -14.95
CA ASP A 114 10.82 -5.80 -14.68
C ASP A 114 9.99 -5.77 -15.98
N GLU A 115 10.19 -4.75 -16.83
CA GLU A 115 9.53 -4.64 -18.14
C GLU A 115 9.90 -5.79 -19.06
N LEU A 116 11.19 -6.12 -19.18
CA LEU A 116 11.69 -7.19 -20.05
C LEU A 116 11.22 -8.58 -19.59
N GLU A 117 11.22 -8.85 -18.29
CA GLU A 117 10.77 -10.12 -17.75
C GLU A 117 9.25 -10.30 -17.94
N GLU A 118 8.46 -9.29 -17.66
CA GLU A 118 7.01 -9.34 -17.91
C GLU A 118 6.71 -9.58 -19.40
N ASP A 119 7.45 -8.92 -20.31
CA ASP A 119 7.29 -9.12 -21.75
C ASP A 119 7.72 -10.54 -22.18
N ARG A 120 8.76 -11.10 -21.56
CA ARG A 120 9.21 -12.47 -21.80
C ARG A 120 8.15 -13.48 -21.33
N LEU A 121 7.63 -13.31 -20.12
CA LEU A 121 6.60 -14.17 -19.53
C LEU A 121 5.26 -14.06 -20.25
N ALA A 122 4.90 -12.88 -20.76
CA ALA A 122 3.68 -12.71 -21.56
C ALA A 122 3.66 -13.58 -22.82
N LYS A 123 4.83 -13.83 -23.44
CA LYS A 123 4.93 -14.70 -24.62
C LYS A 123 4.61 -16.18 -24.33
N THR A 124 4.76 -16.60 -23.08
CA THR A 124 4.47 -17.98 -22.63
C THR A 124 3.13 -18.06 -21.88
N GLY A 125 2.40 -16.95 -21.72
CA GLY A 125 1.14 -16.91 -20.97
C GLY A 125 1.31 -16.99 -19.45
N THR A 126 2.53 -16.79 -18.95
CA THR A 126 2.89 -16.90 -17.52
C THR A 126 3.25 -15.56 -16.90
N ALA A 127 2.83 -14.44 -17.51
CA ALA A 127 3.07 -13.10 -16.98
C ALA A 127 2.49 -12.95 -15.56
N PHE A 128 3.29 -12.39 -14.66
CA PHE A 128 2.92 -12.20 -13.26
C PHE A 128 1.90 -11.07 -13.06
N GLY A 129 1.84 -10.11 -13.99
CA GLY A 129 1.05 -8.89 -13.86
C GLY A 129 1.71 -7.84 -12.99
N SER A 130 3.05 -7.77 -13.04
CA SER A 130 3.85 -6.75 -12.37
C SER A 130 3.39 -5.33 -12.71
N THR A 131 3.61 -4.41 -11.77
CA THR A 131 3.41 -2.98 -12.01
C THR A 131 4.43 -2.36 -12.98
N ARG A 132 5.46 -3.12 -13.38
CA ARG A 132 6.58 -2.70 -14.24
C ARG A 132 7.35 -1.51 -13.65
N ARG A 133 7.45 -1.47 -12.31
CA ARG A 133 8.14 -0.42 -11.55
C ARG A 133 9.49 -0.88 -10.98
N GLY A 134 9.90 -2.11 -11.27
CA GLY A 134 11.18 -2.66 -10.82
C GLY A 134 11.27 -2.99 -9.33
N ILE A 135 10.14 -3.09 -8.64
CA ILE A 135 10.10 -3.25 -7.18
C ILE A 135 10.76 -4.56 -6.73
N ALA A 136 10.40 -5.68 -7.36
CA ALA A 136 10.97 -6.99 -7.04
C ALA A 136 12.49 -7.00 -7.25
N TYR A 137 12.96 -6.41 -8.32
CA TYR A 137 14.39 -6.33 -8.66
C TYR A 137 15.15 -5.45 -7.69
N ALA A 138 14.58 -4.30 -7.30
CA ALA A 138 15.20 -3.41 -6.32
C ALA A 138 15.32 -4.06 -4.93
N TYR A 139 14.29 -4.78 -4.48
CA TYR A 139 14.36 -5.56 -3.23
C TYR A 139 15.33 -6.74 -3.35
N SER A 140 15.33 -7.49 -4.46
CA SER A 140 16.31 -8.55 -4.71
C SER A 140 17.74 -8.02 -4.59
N ASP A 141 18.05 -6.93 -5.26
CA ASP A 141 19.39 -6.33 -5.23
C ASP A 141 19.73 -5.71 -3.87
N LYS A 142 18.74 -5.22 -3.10
CA LYS A 142 18.91 -4.83 -1.69
C LYS A 142 19.46 -6.00 -0.87
N TYR A 143 18.82 -7.17 -0.93
CA TYR A 143 19.24 -8.37 -0.19
C TYR A 143 20.53 -8.99 -0.74
N ARG A 144 20.77 -8.92 -2.05
CA ARG A 144 22.05 -9.29 -2.68
C ARG A 144 23.15 -8.26 -2.41
N LYS A 145 22.84 -7.08 -1.84
CA LYS A 145 23.76 -5.95 -1.56
C LYS A 145 24.37 -5.39 -2.86
N LYS A 146 23.60 -5.42 -3.95
CA LYS A 146 24.00 -4.97 -5.29
C LYS A 146 23.24 -3.71 -5.73
N THR A 147 22.98 -2.79 -4.80
CA THR A 147 22.40 -1.48 -5.06
C THR A 147 23.02 -0.42 -4.16
N LEU A 148 22.72 0.85 -4.42
CA LEU A 148 23.09 1.97 -3.58
C LEU A 148 21.97 2.31 -2.58
N ARG A 149 22.34 2.91 -1.47
CA ARG A 149 21.45 3.63 -0.57
C ARG A 149 21.47 5.12 -0.90
N LEU A 150 20.43 5.84 -0.51
CA LEU A 150 20.35 7.28 -0.76
C LEU A 150 21.55 8.06 -0.20
N GLY A 151 22.04 7.66 1.00
CA GLY A 151 23.24 8.26 1.59
C GLY A 151 24.50 8.09 0.75
N ASP A 152 24.61 7.06 -0.07
CA ASP A 152 25.76 6.86 -0.96
C ASP A 152 25.86 7.98 -2.01
N LEU A 153 24.75 8.61 -2.39
CA LEU A 153 24.73 9.74 -3.32
C LEU A 153 25.48 10.97 -2.78
N LEU A 154 25.59 11.12 -1.47
CA LEU A 154 26.31 12.21 -0.83
C LEU A 154 27.85 12.01 -0.87
N HIS A 155 28.30 10.85 -1.36
CA HIS A 155 29.70 10.42 -1.33
C HIS A 155 30.17 9.84 -2.66
N LEU A 156 29.60 10.29 -3.79
CA LEU A 156 29.97 9.81 -5.15
C LEU A 156 31.44 10.11 -5.51
N ASP A 157 32.06 11.09 -4.85
CA ASP A 157 33.47 11.42 -4.97
C ASP A 157 34.42 10.36 -4.34
N LYS A 158 33.90 9.47 -3.52
CA LYS A 158 34.72 8.48 -2.80
C LYS A 158 35.05 7.28 -3.69
N PRO A 159 36.35 6.88 -3.77
CA PRO A 159 36.77 5.76 -4.62
C PRO A 159 36.04 4.45 -4.34
N TYR A 160 35.69 4.16 -3.07
CA TYR A 160 34.98 2.94 -2.72
C TYR A 160 33.53 2.92 -3.24
N ILE A 161 32.87 4.08 -3.35
CA ILE A 161 31.52 4.17 -3.96
C ILE A 161 31.62 3.95 -5.47
N GLN A 162 32.62 4.55 -6.12
CA GLN A 162 32.83 4.41 -7.56
C GLN A 162 33.15 2.96 -7.93
N ALA A 163 34.08 2.31 -7.22
CA ALA A 163 34.40 0.89 -7.42
C ALA A 163 33.19 -0.02 -7.22
N ARG A 164 32.36 0.27 -6.20
CA ARG A 164 31.11 -0.47 -5.95
C ARG A 164 30.12 -0.27 -7.10
N LEU A 165 29.99 0.94 -7.61
CA LEU A 165 29.09 1.26 -8.72
C LEU A 165 29.52 0.54 -10.02
N GLU A 166 30.84 0.50 -10.31
CA GLU A 166 31.40 -0.26 -11.44
C GLU A 166 31.09 -1.77 -11.31
N THR A 167 31.39 -2.36 -10.16
CA THR A 167 31.13 -3.80 -9.93
C THR A 167 29.63 -4.16 -10.04
N MET A 168 28.75 -3.29 -9.55
CA MET A 168 27.31 -3.50 -9.67
C MET A 168 26.87 -3.41 -11.14
N LEU A 169 27.37 -2.42 -11.88
CA LEU A 169 27.06 -2.22 -13.28
C LEU A 169 27.55 -3.39 -14.14
N GLU A 170 28.78 -3.88 -13.93
CA GLU A 170 29.31 -5.06 -14.61
C GLU A 170 28.38 -6.27 -14.42
N SER A 171 28.05 -6.58 -13.16
CA SER A 171 27.14 -7.69 -12.84
C SER A 171 25.78 -7.53 -13.53
N LYS A 172 25.25 -6.31 -13.56
CA LYS A 172 23.94 -6.03 -14.13
C LYS A 172 23.95 -6.11 -15.66
N ASN A 173 25.02 -5.60 -16.29
CA ASN A 173 25.19 -5.74 -17.73
C ASN A 173 25.30 -7.20 -18.17
N LEU A 174 25.96 -8.07 -17.40
CA LEU A 174 25.97 -9.52 -17.66
C LEU A 174 24.57 -10.12 -17.60
N GLU A 175 23.76 -9.76 -16.59
CA GLU A 175 22.37 -10.22 -16.47
C GLU A 175 21.52 -9.71 -17.65
N LEU A 176 21.58 -8.42 -17.99
CA LEU A 176 20.79 -7.82 -19.06
C LEU A 176 21.18 -8.36 -20.45
N ALA A 177 22.47 -8.50 -20.74
CA ALA A 177 22.94 -9.05 -22.01
C ALA A 177 22.62 -10.55 -22.13
N GLY A 178 22.89 -11.33 -21.08
CA GLY A 178 22.72 -12.78 -21.11
C GLY A 178 21.25 -13.25 -21.11
N CYS A 179 20.40 -12.61 -20.33
CA CYS A 179 18.99 -13.01 -20.18
C CYS A 179 18.07 -12.31 -21.20
N TYR A 180 18.36 -11.09 -21.56
CA TYR A 180 17.42 -10.24 -22.32
C TYR A 180 18.00 -9.67 -23.60
N HIS A 181 19.26 -9.96 -23.95
CA HIS A 181 19.96 -9.48 -25.14
C HIS A 181 19.99 -7.94 -25.26
N GLN A 182 20.09 -7.27 -24.12
CA GLN A 182 20.16 -5.81 -24.05
C GLN A 182 21.59 -5.30 -24.20
N GLU A 183 21.73 -4.13 -24.81
CA GLU A 183 23.02 -3.42 -24.86
C GLU A 183 23.49 -3.02 -23.46
N PRO A 184 24.78 -3.12 -23.17
CA PRO A 184 25.34 -2.73 -21.87
C PRO A 184 25.15 -1.24 -21.58
N MET A 185 24.76 -0.92 -20.36
CA MET A 185 24.78 0.46 -19.86
C MET A 185 26.23 0.90 -19.60
N SER A 186 26.60 2.12 -19.99
CA SER A 186 27.94 2.62 -19.75
C SER A 186 28.11 3.21 -18.34
N TYR A 187 29.30 3.06 -17.77
CA TYR A 187 29.63 3.63 -16.45
C TYR A 187 29.49 5.16 -16.43
N PRO A 188 30.00 5.93 -17.42
CA PRO A 188 29.81 7.39 -17.43
C PRO A 188 28.34 7.81 -17.42
N ALA A 189 27.47 7.09 -18.14
CA ALA A 189 26.02 7.39 -18.14
C ALA A 189 25.40 7.14 -16.77
N LEU A 190 25.77 6.03 -16.11
CA LEU A 190 25.28 5.70 -14.78
C LEU A 190 25.78 6.69 -13.73
N LEU A 191 27.06 7.07 -13.76
CA LEU A 191 27.63 8.05 -12.84
C LEU A 191 26.94 9.41 -13.01
N SER A 192 26.78 9.88 -14.25
CA SER A 192 26.06 11.13 -14.56
C SER A 192 24.62 11.10 -14.05
N TRP A 193 23.93 9.96 -14.17
CA TRP A 193 22.61 9.79 -13.60
C TRP A 193 22.64 9.92 -12.05
N CYS A 194 23.58 9.27 -11.37
CA CYS A 194 23.75 9.38 -9.92
C CYS A 194 24.03 10.83 -9.48
N GLU A 195 24.93 11.54 -10.19
CA GLU A 195 25.27 12.95 -9.93
C GLU A 195 24.05 13.86 -10.07
N LYS A 196 23.24 13.66 -11.11
CA LYS A 196 21.99 14.38 -11.29
C LYS A 196 21.02 14.14 -10.14
N GLN A 197 20.85 12.89 -9.71
CA GLN A 197 19.96 12.56 -8.57
C GLN A 197 20.52 13.15 -7.27
N ALA A 198 21.83 13.07 -7.05
CA ALA A 198 22.48 13.69 -5.90
C ALA A 198 22.20 15.20 -5.82
N ALA A 199 22.38 15.92 -6.95
CA ALA A 199 22.13 17.35 -6.99
C ALA A 199 20.68 17.73 -6.62
N LEU A 200 19.70 16.91 -7.02
CA LEU A 200 18.27 17.14 -6.73
C LEU A 200 17.92 16.81 -5.29
N PHE A 201 18.42 15.69 -4.78
CA PHE A 201 17.90 15.11 -3.53
C PHE A 201 18.82 15.25 -2.32
N ALA A 202 20.09 15.70 -2.47
CA ALA A 202 20.98 15.89 -1.32
C ALA A 202 20.37 16.72 -0.18
N PRO A 203 19.59 17.80 -0.42
CA PRO A 203 18.97 18.56 0.65
C PRO A 203 17.90 17.81 1.47
N TYR A 204 17.32 16.75 0.90
CA TYR A 204 16.27 15.94 1.53
C TYR A 204 16.83 14.74 2.31
N ILE A 205 18.06 14.29 1.98
CA ILE A 205 18.66 13.07 2.53
C ILE A 205 19.22 13.34 3.92
N CYS A 206 18.78 12.57 4.91
CA CYS A 206 19.25 12.69 6.28
C CYS A 206 19.14 11.37 7.06
N ASP A 207 19.62 11.34 8.30
CA ASP A 207 19.36 10.26 9.27
C ASP A 207 17.94 10.42 9.84
N THR A 208 16.97 9.82 9.15
CA THR A 208 15.56 9.86 9.53
C THR A 208 15.29 9.06 10.81
N GLY A 209 16.02 7.99 11.08
CA GLY A 209 15.87 7.20 12.31
C GLY A 209 16.12 8.05 13.55
N SER A 210 17.27 8.74 13.61
CA SER A 210 17.57 9.66 14.72
C SER A 210 16.58 10.84 14.79
N TYR A 211 16.07 11.29 13.66
CA TYR A 211 15.05 12.34 13.63
C TYR A 211 13.72 11.85 14.26
N LEU A 212 13.25 10.67 13.87
CA LEU A 212 12.01 10.08 14.38
C LEU A 212 12.12 9.74 15.86
N GLN A 213 13.27 9.16 16.29
CA GLN A 213 13.52 8.84 17.69
C GLN A 213 13.38 10.10 18.58
N ARG A 214 14.09 11.18 18.24
CA ARG A 214 13.99 12.44 18.97
C ARG A 214 12.58 13.05 18.92
N SER A 215 11.86 12.86 17.82
CA SER A 215 10.47 13.35 17.70
C SER A 215 9.54 12.64 18.68
N LEU A 216 9.65 11.31 18.80
CA LEU A 216 8.89 10.52 19.77
C LEU A 216 9.24 10.89 21.20
N GLU A 217 10.52 11.05 21.52
CA GLU A 217 11.00 11.52 22.84
C GLU A 217 10.44 12.90 23.22
N ASN A 218 10.20 13.75 22.21
CA ASN A 218 9.57 15.07 22.39
C ASN A 218 8.02 15.02 22.36
N GLY A 219 7.42 13.84 22.46
CA GLY A 219 5.98 13.65 22.55
C GLY A 219 5.21 13.82 21.24
N LYS A 220 5.90 13.85 20.09
CA LYS A 220 5.26 14.00 18.77
C LYS A 220 4.50 12.74 18.37
N ILE A 221 3.46 12.96 17.57
CA ILE A 221 2.64 11.90 16.97
C ILE A 221 3.24 11.50 15.63
N VAL A 222 3.71 10.26 15.53
CA VAL A 222 4.28 9.65 14.33
C VAL A 222 3.34 8.58 13.80
N VAL A 223 2.95 8.70 12.53
CA VAL A 223 2.06 7.75 11.85
C VAL A 223 2.82 7.03 10.73
N LEU A 224 2.83 5.72 10.78
CA LEU A 224 3.43 4.86 9.76
C LEU A 224 2.39 4.49 8.71
N GLU A 225 2.62 4.89 7.48
CA GLU A 225 1.76 4.65 6.33
C GLU A 225 2.22 3.41 5.56
N ALA A 226 1.43 2.32 5.64
CA ALA A 226 1.65 1.13 4.83
C ALA A 226 1.11 1.28 3.40
N GLN A 227 1.62 0.47 2.51
CA GLN A 227 1.00 0.20 1.22
C GLN A 227 0.59 -1.28 1.09
N LEU A 228 -0.36 -1.57 0.21
CA LEU A 228 -0.96 -2.90 0.03
C LEU A 228 -1.68 -3.38 1.30
N GLY A 229 -1.78 -4.68 1.49
CA GLY A 229 -2.42 -5.31 2.64
C GLY A 229 -1.77 -6.64 2.97
N ALA A 230 -2.20 -7.30 4.05
CA ALA A 230 -1.58 -8.50 4.59
C ALA A 230 -1.50 -9.65 3.58
N MET A 231 -2.52 -9.80 2.69
CA MET A 231 -2.53 -10.83 1.65
C MET A 231 -1.45 -10.63 0.57
N ARG A 232 -0.82 -9.46 0.53
CA ARG A 232 0.27 -9.10 -0.39
C ARG A 232 1.62 -9.01 0.31
N ASP A 233 1.70 -9.40 1.58
CA ASP A 233 2.97 -9.47 2.32
C ASP A 233 3.87 -10.55 1.71
N ILE A 234 5.20 -10.31 1.72
CA ILE A 234 6.17 -11.23 1.11
C ILE A 234 6.21 -12.59 1.81
N ASP A 235 6.00 -12.60 3.14
CA ASP A 235 6.13 -13.81 3.97
C ASP A 235 4.77 -14.41 4.36
N TYR A 236 3.77 -13.54 4.59
CA TYR A 236 2.45 -13.93 5.11
C TYR A 236 1.32 -13.88 4.06
N GLY A 237 1.60 -13.35 2.88
CA GLY A 237 0.61 -13.24 1.80
C GLY A 237 0.45 -14.52 0.98
N ILE A 238 -0.35 -14.40 -0.08
CA ILE A 238 -0.64 -15.49 -1.03
C ILE A 238 0.53 -15.72 -2.01
N PHE A 239 1.69 -16.11 -1.49
CA PHE A 239 2.87 -16.34 -2.31
C PHE A 239 2.60 -17.33 -3.45
N PRO A 240 3.10 -17.11 -4.70
CA PRO A 240 4.04 -16.05 -5.11
C PRO A 240 3.38 -14.72 -5.50
N TYR A 241 2.08 -14.58 -5.40
CA TYR A 241 1.32 -13.39 -5.82
C TYR A 241 1.36 -12.27 -4.76
N THR A 242 2.56 -11.94 -4.28
CA THR A 242 2.83 -10.97 -3.22
C THR A 242 3.60 -9.76 -3.73
N SER A 243 3.71 -8.71 -2.92
CA SER A 243 4.73 -7.69 -3.08
C SER A 243 6.07 -8.23 -2.60
N SER A 244 7.17 -7.60 -2.97
CA SER A 244 8.51 -7.96 -2.50
C SER A 244 8.88 -7.26 -1.19
N SER A 245 7.90 -6.71 -0.47
CA SER A 245 8.11 -5.98 0.78
C SER A 245 7.21 -6.52 1.89
N SER A 246 7.62 -6.31 3.14
CA SER A 246 6.78 -6.62 4.28
C SER A 246 5.71 -5.54 4.47
N THR A 247 4.43 -5.93 4.36
CA THR A 247 3.26 -5.04 4.45
C THR A 247 2.62 -5.04 5.83
N ILE A 248 3.11 -5.87 6.75
CA ILE A 248 2.57 -5.98 8.10
C ILE A 248 3.09 -4.87 9.03
N SER A 249 2.28 -4.52 10.03
CA SER A 249 2.55 -3.45 11.00
C SER A 249 3.84 -3.68 11.77
N ALA A 250 4.16 -4.93 12.14
CA ALA A 250 5.35 -5.30 12.88
C ALA A 250 6.67 -4.89 12.19
N TYR A 251 6.67 -4.78 10.85
CA TYR A 251 7.82 -4.25 10.11
C TYR A 251 7.90 -2.72 10.15
N GLY A 252 6.83 -2.05 10.56
CA GLY A 252 6.72 -0.59 10.54
C GLY A 252 7.88 0.13 11.22
N PRO A 253 8.17 -0.13 12.52
CA PRO A 253 9.30 0.49 13.21
C PRO A 253 10.65 0.18 12.55
N ILE A 254 10.86 -1.04 12.05
CA ILE A 254 12.08 -1.44 11.33
C ILE A 254 12.22 -0.63 10.03
N GLY A 255 11.16 -0.60 9.25
CA GLY A 255 11.13 0.12 7.97
C GLY A 255 11.19 1.64 8.11
N ALA A 256 10.75 2.19 9.24
CA ALA A 256 10.89 3.60 9.58
C ALA A 256 12.30 3.98 10.04
N GLY A 257 13.12 3.00 10.46
CA GLY A 257 14.48 3.23 10.98
C GLY A 257 14.55 3.41 12.50
N ILE A 258 13.53 2.97 13.21
CA ILE A 258 13.41 3.02 14.69
C ILE A 258 13.09 1.62 15.27
N PRO A 259 13.94 0.61 15.04
CA PRO A 259 13.62 -0.80 15.31
C PRO A 259 13.42 -1.15 16.80
N GLY A 260 13.74 -0.24 17.71
CA GLY A 260 13.53 -0.40 19.15
C GLY A 260 12.17 0.05 19.64
N GLU A 261 11.40 0.75 18.81
CA GLU A 261 10.10 1.30 19.18
C GLU A 261 8.96 0.27 19.00
N GLN A 262 7.94 0.41 19.81
CA GLN A 262 6.70 -0.37 19.72
C GLN A 262 5.57 0.53 19.23
N LEU A 263 4.63 -0.06 18.49
CA LEU A 263 3.43 0.63 18.07
C LEU A 263 2.46 0.76 19.25
N ASP A 264 2.02 1.98 19.52
CA ASP A 264 0.95 2.26 20.48
C ASP A 264 -0.40 1.82 19.92
N HIS A 265 -0.62 2.06 18.60
CA HIS A 265 -1.86 1.70 17.90
C HIS A 265 -1.58 1.19 16.48
N VAL A 266 -2.42 0.27 16.02
CA VAL A 266 -2.47 -0.21 14.64
C VAL A 266 -3.88 -0.08 14.10
N VAL A 267 -4.06 0.85 13.17
CA VAL A 267 -5.32 1.04 12.45
C VAL A 267 -5.35 0.10 11.24
N GLY A 268 -6.19 -0.92 11.30
CA GLY A 268 -6.47 -1.82 10.19
C GLY A 268 -7.56 -1.25 9.28
N VAL A 269 -7.25 -1.07 8.01
CA VAL A 269 -8.23 -0.58 7.04
C VAL A 269 -8.86 -1.75 6.30
N LEU A 270 -10.18 -1.84 6.36
CA LEU A 270 -11.03 -2.78 5.65
C LEU A 270 -11.92 -2.03 4.65
N LYS A 271 -12.30 -2.70 3.58
CA LYS A 271 -13.34 -2.23 2.66
C LYS A 271 -14.62 -3.03 2.93
N ALA A 272 -15.78 -2.42 2.83
CA ALA A 272 -17.07 -3.09 3.04
C ALA A 272 -17.36 -4.23 2.04
N TYR A 273 -16.48 -4.46 1.08
CA TYR A 273 -16.47 -5.58 0.13
C TYR A 273 -15.01 -5.88 -0.26
N SER A 274 -14.77 -6.99 -0.94
CA SER A 274 -13.41 -7.38 -1.30
C SER A 274 -13.01 -6.87 -2.68
N THR A 275 -11.75 -6.45 -2.82
CA THR A 275 -11.14 -6.13 -4.12
C THR A 275 -9.72 -6.66 -4.17
N CYS A 276 -9.29 -7.06 -5.38
CA CYS A 276 -7.94 -7.54 -5.61
C CYS A 276 -7.39 -6.96 -6.91
N VAL A 277 -6.15 -6.53 -6.90
CA VAL A 277 -5.39 -6.11 -8.08
C VAL A 277 -4.27 -7.11 -8.33
N GLY A 278 -4.03 -7.45 -9.59
CA GLY A 278 -3.01 -8.42 -9.98
C GLY A 278 -3.51 -9.86 -9.97
N ALA A 279 -2.60 -10.78 -10.29
CA ALA A 279 -2.87 -12.19 -10.39
C ALA A 279 -2.96 -12.88 -9.00
N GLY A 280 -3.24 -14.18 -9.01
CA GLY A 280 -3.34 -15.04 -7.84
C GLY A 280 -4.78 -15.34 -7.43
N PRO A 281 -4.96 -16.30 -6.53
CA PRO A 281 -6.27 -16.74 -6.08
C PRO A 281 -7.02 -15.62 -5.36
N PHE A 282 -8.31 -15.51 -5.67
CA PHE A 282 -9.21 -14.53 -5.06
C PHE A 282 -10.61 -15.11 -5.00
N ILE A 283 -10.92 -15.84 -3.95
CA ILE A 283 -12.16 -16.62 -3.80
C ILE A 283 -13.40 -15.74 -4.00
N ALA A 284 -13.35 -14.50 -3.57
CA ALA A 284 -14.48 -13.58 -3.65
C ALA A 284 -14.97 -13.29 -5.08
N GLU A 285 -14.11 -13.41 -6.11
CA GLU A 285 -14.52 -13.15 -7.50
C GLU A 285 -15.40 -14.25 -8.12
N HIS A 286 -15.45 -15.42 -7.48
CA HIS A 286 -16.29 -16.54 -7.92
C HIS A 286 -17.54 -16.73 -7.05
N ALA A 287 -17.74 -15.83 -6.08
CA ALA A 287 -18.81 -15.93 -5.10
C ALA A 287 -20.18 -15.52 -5.64
N MET A 288 -20.22 -14.66 -6.67
CA MET A 288 -21.44 -14.08 -7.20
C MET A 288 -21.46 -14.08 -8.73
N PRO A 289 -22.64 -13.99 -9.37
CA PRO A 289 -22.73 -13.83 -10.83
C PRO A 289 -22.02 -12.56 -11.31
N GLU A 290 -21.47 -12.58 -12.54
CA GLU A 290 -20.75 -11.44 -13.13
C GLU A 290 -21.60 -10.15 -13.18
N SER A 291 -22.91 -10.25 -13.35
CA SER A 291 -23.81 -9.09 -13.33
C SER A 291 -23.81 -8.37 -11.97
N TRP A 292 -23.71 -9.10 -10.88
CA TRP A 292 -23.60 -8.52 -9.54
C TRP A 292 -22.22 -7.89 -9.33
N MET A 293 -21.16 -8.59 -9.78
CA MET A 293 -19.79 -8.09 -9.72
C MET A 293 -19.62 -6.79 -10.52
N GLU A 294 -20.20 -6.72 -11.71
CA GLU A 294 -20.14 -5.51 -12.54
C GLU A 294 -20.91 -4.34 -11.92
N SER A 295 -22.06 -4.62 -11.28
CA SER A 295 -22.82 -3.62 -10.53
C SER A 295 -22.00 -3.08 -9.35
N LEU A 296 -21.26 -3.95 -8.63
CA LEU A 296 -20.36 -3.56 -7.53
C LEU A 296 -19.18 -2.75 -8.06
N ARG A 297 -18.54 -3.21 -9.13
CA ARG A 297 -17.40 -2.54 -9.78
C ARG A 297 -17.75 -1.13 -10.22
N SER A 298 -18.89 -0.98 -10.88
CA SER A 298 -19.41 0.32 -11.34
C SER A 298 -19.78 1.23 -10.18
N ALA A 299 -20.48 0.72 -9.16
CA ALA A 299 -20.85 1.50 -7.97
C ALA A 299 -19.66 1.99 -7.18
N GLY A 300 -18.63 1.14 -7.05
CA GLY A 300 -17.40 1.43 -6.31
C GLY A 300 -16.35 2.20 -7.12
N TYR A 301 -16.55 2.43 -8.42
CA TYR A 301 -15.50 2.94 -9.33
C TYR A 301 -14.22 2.11 -9.25
N GLU A 302 -14.36 0.76 -9.24
CA GLU A 302 -13.24 -0.16 -9.05
C GLU A 302 -12.48 -0.40 -10.37
N TYR A 303 -11.77 0.65 -10.78
CA TYR A 303 -10.89 0.67 -11.95
C TYR A 303 -9.52 1.20 -11.54
N GLY A 304 -8.47 0.71 -12.18
CA GLY A 304 -7.10 1.15 -11.91
C GLY A 304 -6.91 2.63 -12.27
N ALA A 305 -6.44 3.44 -11.32
CA ALA A 305 -6.31 4.89 -11.51
C ALA A 305 -5.40 5.28 -12.71
N ALA A 306 -4.36 4.48 -12.98
CA ALA A 306 -3.40 4.75 -14.05
C ALA A 306 -3.76 4.05 -15.38
N THR A 307 -4.43 2.89 -15.32
CA THR A 307 -4.62 2.02 -16.50
C THR A 307 -6.07 1.91 -16.93
N GLY A 308 -7.02 2.34 -16.10
CA GLY A 308 -8.46 2.11 -16.32
C GLY A 308 -8.86 0.63 -16.25
N ARG A 309 -7.96 -0.31 -15.95
CA ARG A 309 -8.23 -1.74 -15.91
C ARG A 309 -9.24 -2.05 -14.79
N PRO A 310 -10.31 -2.83 -15.07
CA PRO A 310 -11.26 -3.23 -14.04
C PRO A 310 -10.56 -4.06 -12.95
N ARG A 311 -10.87 -3.75 -11.70
CA ARG A 311 -10.42 -4.53 -10.56
C ARG A 311 -11.28 -5.78 -10.41
N ARG A 312 -10.69 -6.83 -9.89
CA ARG A 312 -11.41 -8.01 -9.40
C ARG A 312 -12.14 -7.60 -8.12
N VAL A 313 -13.41 -7.90 -8.01
CA VAL A 313 -14.29 -7.50 -6.89
C VAL A 313 -15.08 -8.69 -6.41
N GLY A 314 -15.60 -8.63 -5.19
CA GLY A 314 -16.47 -9.65 -4.63
C GLY A 314 -17.04 -9.28 -3.26
N PRO A 315 -17.84 -10.16 -2.64
CA PRO A 315 -18.35 -9.98 -1.31
C PRO A 315 -17.27 -9.74 -0.27
N PHE A 316 -17.64 -9.15 0.87
CA PHE A 316 -16.74 -9.08 2.03
C PHE A 316 -16.31 -10.49 2.44
N ASP A 317 -15.03 -10.69 2.67
CA ASP A 317 -14.43 -11.97 3.01
C ASP A 317 -13.99 -11.98 4.48
N VAL A 318 -14.78 -12.64 5.32
CA VAL A 318 -14.51 -12.74 6.75
C VAL A 318 -13.25 -13.54 7.04
N VAL A 319 -13.03 -14.65 6.30
CA VAL A 319 -11.91 -15.57 6.55
C VAL A 319 -10.57 -14.86 6.29
N ALA A 320 -10.46 -14.25 5.12
CA ALA A 320 -9.28 -13.47 4.76
C ALA A 320 -9.09 -12.26 5.71
N SER A 321 -10.19 -11.58 6.11
CA SER A 321 -10.11 -10.42 6.99
C SER A 321 -9.66 -10.79 8.41
N ARG A 322 -10.11 -11.90 8.98
CA ARG A 322 -9.62 -12.41 10.27
C ARG A 322 -8.13 -12.71 10.24
N TYR A 323 -7.69 -13.37 9.19
CA TYR A 323 -6.26 -13.64 9.00
C TYR A 323 -5.44 -12.35 8.90
N GLY A 324 -5.88 -11.41 8.08
CA GLY A 324 -5.20 -10.13 7.91
C GLY A 324 -5.16 -9.30 9.19
N LEU A 325 -6.25 -9.26 9.97
CA LEU A 325 -6.28 -8.61 11.29
C LEU A 325 -5.25 -9.21 12.24
N LYS A 326 -5.16 -10.55 12.28
CA LYS A 326 -4.16 -11.26 13.09
C LYS A 326 -2.74 -10.92 12.65
N CYS A 327 -2.45 -10.91 11.35
CA CYS A 327 -1.12 -10.56 10.82
C CYS A 327 -0.75 -9.10 11.14
N GLN A 328 -1.73 -8.19 11.07
CA GLN A 328 -1.51 -6.77 11.35
C GLN A 328 -1.52 -6.44 12.85
N ASN A 329 -2.00 -7.32 13.72
CA ASN A 329 -2.24 -7.03 15.14
C ASN A 329 -2.99 -5.70 15.32
N ALA A 330 -4.05 -5.48 14.52
CA ALA A 330 -4.81 -4.24 14.52
C ALA A 330 -5.69 -4.14 15.76
N ASP A 331 -5.63 -3.03 16.48
CA ASP A 331 -6.47 -2.71 17.64
C ASP A 331 -7.59 -1.71 17.30
N LYS A 332 -7.49 -1.03 16.16
CA LYS A 332 -8.50 -0.10 15.63
C LYS A 332 -8.86 -0.49 14.20
N ILE A 333 -10.15 -0.39 13.85
CA ILE A 333 -10.60 -0.73 12.50
C ILE A 333 -11.29 0.45 11.84
N ALA A 334 -10.89 0.72 10.58
CA ALA A 334 -11.57 1.59 9.65
C ALA A 334 -12.27 0.77 8.57
N LEU A 335 -13.60 0.87 8.48
CA LEU A 335 -14.40 0.29 7.40
C LEU A 335 -14.68 1.36 6.34
N THR A 336 -14.20 1.14 5.14
CA THR A 336 -14.35 2.09 4.02
C THR A 336 -15.41 1.65 3.03
N LYS A 337 -15.94 2.61 2.25
CA LYS A 337 -16.84 2.36 1.11
C LYS A 337 -18.15 1.62 1.45
N LEU A 338 -18.72 1.86 2.63
CA LEU A 338 -20.02 1.29 2.99
C LEU A 338 -21.13 1.80 2.06
N ASP A 339 -21.04 3.05 1.61
CA ASP A 339 -21.97 3.70 0.67
C ASP A 339 -22.16 2.96 -0.64
N VAL A 340 -21.14 2.25 -1.11
CA VAL A 340 -21.17 1.49 -2.35
C VAL A 340 -22.23 0.38 -2.31
N LEU A 341 -22.47 -0.19 -1.13
CA LEU A 341 -23.45 -1.25 -0.94
C LEU A 341 -24.91 -0.76 -0.90
N SER A 342 -25.14 0.55 -0.90
CA SER A 342 -26.50 1.16 -0.84
C SER A 342 -27.42 0.83 -2.03
N LYS A 343 -26.90 0.16 -3.06
CA LYS A 343 -27.66 -0.20 -4.27
C LYS A 343 -28.18 -1.64 -4.28
N PHE A 344 -27.81 -2.43 -3.27
CA PHE A 344 -28.12 -3.85 -3.24
C PHE A 344 -29.24 -4.14 -2.23
N ASP A 345 -30.23 -4.94 -2.65
CA ASP A 345 -31.32 -5.39 -1.79
C ASP A 345 -30.87 -6.52 -0.83
N GLU A 346 -29.91 -7.31 -1.28
CA GLU A 346 -29.21 -8.33 -0.48
C GLU A 346 -27.71 -8.17 -0.65
N ILE A 347 -26.98 -8.31 0.46
CA ILE A 347 -25.54 -8.17 0.52
C ILE A 347 -24.93 -9.51 0.90
N PRO A 348 -24.21 -10.17 -0.02
CA PRO A 348 -23.51 -11.41 0.27
C PRO A 348 -22.26 -11.14 1.11
N VAL A 349 -21.96 -12.05 2.05
CA VAL A 349 -20.74 -12.07 2.87
C VAL A 349 -20.19 -13.47 2.87
N ILE A 350 -18.90 -13.65 2.60
CA ILE A 350 -18.20 -14.93 2.69
C ILE A 350 -17.84 -15.17 4.15
N THR A 351 -18.40 -16.22 4.74
CA THR A 351 -18.22 -16.56 6.16
C THR A 351 -17.32 -17.78 6.38
N GLY A 352 -16.99 -18.51 5.33
CA GLY A 352 -16.13 -19.70 5.37
C GLY A 352 -15.74 -20.11 3.95
N TYR A 353 -14.81 -21.03 3.84
CA TYR A 353 -14.44 -21.70 2.60
C TYR A 353 -14.77 -23.19 2.70
N ARG A 354 -15.07 -23.82 1.58
CA ARG A 354 -15.27 -25.26 1.51
C ARG A 354 -14.28 -25.86 0.52
N GLN A 355 -13.49 -26.82 0.96
CA GLN A 355 -12.56 -27.58 0.14
C GLN A 355 -12.81 -29.08 0.33
N ASP A 356 -13.03 -29.83 -0.74
CA ASP A 356 -13.31 -31.26 -0.70
C ASP A 356 -14.44 -31.63 0.28
N GLY A 357 -15.46 -30.77 0.41
CA GLY A 357 -16.58 -30.96 1.33
C GLY A 357 -16.31 -30.54 2.79
N VAL A 358 -15.08 -30.21 3.15
CA VAL A 358 -14.69 -29.78 4.50
C VAL A 358 -14.83 -28.26 4.60
N LEU A 359 -15.48 -27.81 5.68
CA LEU A 359 -15.59 -26.38 5.99
C LEU A 359 -14.28 -25.89 6.63
N LEU A 360 -13.73 -24.82 6.07
CA LEU A 360 -12.57 -24.10 6.58
C LEU A 360 -13.05 -22.73 7.06
N ASP A 361 -12.79 -22.42 8.30
CA ASP A 361 -13.12 -21.13 8.95
C ASP A 361 -11.88 -20.25 9.19
N SER A 362 -10.70 -20.77 8.84
CA SER A 362 -9.41 -20.09 8.96
C SER A 362 -8.70 -20.05 7.61
N PHE A 363 -8.01 -18.93 7.36
CA PHE A 363 -7.17 -18.77 6.19
C PHE A 363 -5.80 -19.44 6.44
N ASP A 364 -5.38 -20.27 5.49
CA ASP A 364 -4.02 -20.80 5.43
C ASP A 364 -3.44 -20.49 4.04
N PRO A 365 -2.37 -19.70 3.93
CA PRO A 365 -1.76 -19.37 2.64
C PRO A 365 -1.19 -20.58 1.89
N MET A 366 -1.06 -21.73 2.54
CA MET A 366 -0.61 -22.99 1.92
C MET A 366 -1.76 -23.81 1.32
N ILE A 367 -3.01 -23.40 1.52
CA ILE A 367 -4.17 -24.05 0.90
C ILE A 367 -4.21 -23.67 -0.58
N ASP A 368 -4.61 -24.64 -1.42
CA ASP A 368 -5.01 -24.36 -2.78
C ASP A 368 -6.33 -23.59 -2.81
N LEU A 369 -6.22 -22.25 -2.73
CA LEU A 369 -7.36 -21.34 -2.70
C LEU A 369 -8.21 -21.40 -3.97
N ASP A 370 -7.62 -21.80 -5.12
CA ASP A 370 -8.36 -21.91 -6.38
C ASP A 370 -9.31 -23.13 -6.39
N SER A 371 -9.08 -24.12 -5.51
CA SER A 371 -9.97 -25.26 -5.30
C SER A 371 -11.06 -25.03 -4.24
N CYS A 372 -11.05 -23.88 -3.59
CA CYS A 372 -12.00 -23.55 -2.54
C CYS A 372 -13.29 -22.93 -3.09
N GLU A 373 -14.44 -23.33 -2.51
CA GLU A 373 -15.74 -22.72 -2.75
C GLU A 373 -16.12 -21.77 -1.61
N PRO A 374 -16.63 -20.56 -1.88
CA PRO A 374 -17.08 -19.66 -0.83
C PRO A 374 -18.37 -20.13 -0.15
N VAL A 375 -18.42 -20.06 1.17
CA VAL A 375 -19.65 -20.22 1.95
C VAL A 375 -20.25 -18.84 2.18
N ILE A 376 -21.43 -18.58 1.61
CA ILE A 376 -22.03 -17.25 1.56
C ILE A 376 -23.22 -17.16 2.51
N LYS A 377 -23.25 -16.07 3.31
CA LYS A 377 -24.42 -15.62 4.05
C LYS A 377 -24.96 -14.34 3.41
N TYR A 378 -26.26 -14.27 3.20
CA TYR A 378 -26.91 -13.08 2.67
C TYR A 378 -27.47 -12.25 3.83
N LEU A 379 -27.22 -10.95 3.79
CA LEU A 379 -27.75 -9.97 4.73
C LEU A 379 -28.69 -9.01 4.00
N PRO A 380 -29.74 -8.49 4.65
CA PRO A 380 -30.61 -7.50 4.06
C PRO A 380 -29.82 -6.23 3.69
N GLY A 381 -30.02 -5.73 2.48
CA GLY A 381 -29.44 -4.47 2.04
C GLY A 381 -30.27 -3.27 2.49
N TRP A 382 -29.79 -2.09 2.10
CA TRP A 382 -30.47 -0.82 2.35
C TRP A 382 -30.51 -0.01 1.06
N SER A 383 -31.68 0.18 0.46
CA SER A 383 -31.84 0.86 -0.82
C SER A 383 -31.82 2.40 -0.73
N SER A 384 -31.18 2.97 0.29
CA SER A 384 -31.08 4.41 0.51
C SER A 384 -29.63 4.88 0.56
N GLY A 385 -29.34 6.06 -0.05
CA GLY A 385 -28.01 6.66 0.04
C GLY A 385 -27.65 7.04 1.48
N ILE A 386 -26.41 6.79 1.90
CA ILE A 386 -25.91 7.07 3.25
C ILE A 386 -24.85 8.17 3.28
N SER A 387 -24.49 8.77 2.15
CA SER A 387 -23.40 9.76 2.03
C SER A 387 -23.64 11.07 2.81
N THR A 388 -24.87 11.33 3.21
CA THR A 388 -25.25 12.48 4.04
C THR A 388 -25.25 12.19 5.52
N CYS A 389 -25.17 10.92 5.94
CA CYS A 389 -25.11 10.54 7.34
C CYS A 389 -23.80 11.02 7.98
N ARG A 390 -23.86 11.57 9.17
CA ARG A 390 -22.72 12.05 9.97
C ARG A 390 -22.69 11.46 11.39
N SER A 391 -23.73 10.72 11.76
CA SER A 391 -23.83 10.03 13.03
C SER A 391 -24.31 8.59 12.84
N TRP A 392 -23.96 7.72 13.77
CA TRP A 392 -24.38 6.31 13.75
C TRP A 392 -25.90 6.15 13.71
N ASN A 393 -26.62 7.02 14.38
CA ASN A 393 -28.09 6.96 14.46
C ASN A 393 -28.78 7.26 13.14
N GLU A 394 -28.15 8.02 12.25
CA GLU A 394 -28.71 8.37 10.92
C GLU A 394 -28.60 7.24 9.91
N LEU A 395 -27.76 6.22 10.17
CA LEU A 395 -27.65 5.07 9.28
C LEU A 395 -28.94 4.25 9.27
N PRO A 396 -29.33 3.70 8.10
CA PRO A 396 -30.39 2.71 7.99
C PRO A 396 -30.11 1.49 8.91
N GLU A 397 -31.16 0.89 9.47
CA GLU A 397 -31.00 -0.24 10.39
C GLU A 397 -30.25 -1.42 9.76
N ASN A 398 -30.51 -1.72 8.47
CA ASN A 398 -29.78 -2.77 7.78
C ASN A 398 -28.30 -2.44 7.57
N ALA A 399 -27.93 -1.16 7.40
CA ALA A 399 -26.53 -0.75 7.33
C ALA A 399 -25.83 -0.91 8.69
N LYS A 400 -26.51 -0.56 9.78
CA LYS A 400 -26.02 -0.83 11.15
C LYS A 400 -25.88 -2.32 11.41
N ALA A 401 -26.87 -3.12 11.00
CA ALA A 401 -26.84 -4.58 11.14
C ALA A 401 -25.69 -5.21 10.34
N TYR A 402 -25.41 -4.70 9.14
CA TYR A 402 -24.25 -5.14 8.36
C TYR A 402 -22.93 -4.88 9.09
N VAL A 403 -22.73 -3.67 9.58
CA VAL A 403 -21.49 -3.31 10.31
C VAL A 403 -21.39 -4.16 11.59
N ALA A 404 -22.47 -4.29 12.38
CA ALA A 404 -22.50 -5.12 13.58
C ALA A 404 -22.20 -6.60 13.29
N PHE A 405 -22.72 -7.13 12.18
CA PHE A 405 -22.39 -8.48 11.74
C PHE A 405 -20.90 -8.63 11.43
N ILE A 406 -20.28 -7.68 10.75
CA ILE A 406 -18.83 -7.70 10.47
C ILE A 406 -18.05 -7.64 11.79
N GLU A 407 -18.43 -6.76 12.73
CA GLU A 407 -17.81 -6.67 14.06
C GLU A 407 -17.88 -8.03 14.82
N GLU A 408 -19.04 -8.66 14.83
CA GLU A 408 -19.25 -9.99 15.42
C GLU A 408 -18.35 -11.06 14.76
N GLN A 409 -18.33 -11.08 13.42
CA GLN A 409 -17.53 -12.07 12.69
C GLN A 409 -16.03 -11.88 12.87
N LEU A 410 -15.57 -10.65 13.04
CA LEU A 410 -14.14 -10.34 13.20
C LEU A 410 -13.69 -10.36 14.66
N ASP A 411 -14.61 -10.37 15.62
CA ASP A 411 -14.37 -10.18 17.06
C ASP A 411 -13.59 -8.87 17.34
N HIS A 412 -13.95 -7.80 16.59
CA HIS A 412 -13.34 -6.49 16.69
C HIS A 412 -14.36 -5.37 16.44
N GLU A 413 -14.29 -4.32 17.22
CA GLU A 413 -15.09 -3.11 17.00
C GLU A 413 -14.56 -2.29 15.82
N ILE A 414 -15.47 -1.69 15.07
CA ILE A 414 -15.16 -0.75 13.98
C ILE A 414 -15.33 0.68 14.52
N GLN A 415 -14.22 1.42 14.61
CA GLN A 415 -14.22 2.79 15.15
C GLN A 415 -14.58 3.84 14.10
N PHE A 416 -14.30 3.56 12.83
CA PHE A 416 -14.51 4.48 11.73
C PHE A 416 -15.28 3.81 10.60
N VAL A 417 -16.33 4.46 10.10
CA VAL A 417 -17.14 4.00 8.95
C VAL A 417 -17.22 5.09 7.90
N SER A 418 -16.65 4.86 6.71
CA SER A 418 -16.78 5.76 5.57
C SER A 418 -18.13 5.54 4.86
N VAL A 419 -18.86 6.63 4.67
CA VAL A 419 -20.20 6.66 4.09
C VAL A 419 -20.29 7.38 2.74
N GLY A 420 -19.14 7.75 2.17
CA GLY A 420 -19.04 8.40 0.85
C GLY A 420 -17.59 8.70 0.48
N ALA A 421 -17.34 9.35 -0.64
CA ALA A 421 -16.01 9.59 -1.19
C ALA A 421 -15.33 10.85 -0.62
N GLU A 422 -16.10 11.86 -0.21
CA GLU A 422 -15.59 13.14 0.26
C GLU A 422 -14.97 13.03 1.65
N ARG A 423 -14.05 13.92 1.96
CA ARG A 423 -13.24 13.92 3.19
C ARG A 423 -14.08 13.87 4.48
N ASP A 424 -15.22 14.59 4.52
CA ASP A 424 -16.14 14.70 5.66
C ASP A 424 -17.21 13.59 5.73
N GLN A 425 -17.26 12.68 4.74
CA GLN A 425 -18.29 11.63 4.64
C GLN A 425 -17.90 10.37 5.42
N TYR A 426 -17.86 10.49 6.73
CA TYR A 426 -17.57 9.37 7.64
C TYR A 426 -18.33 9.52 8.97
N ILE A 427 -18.38 8.43 9.70
CA ILE A 427 -18.97 8.33 11.04
C ILE A 427 -17.89 7.76 11.98
N MET A 428 -17.65 8.45 13.10
CA MET A 428 -16.83 7.95 14.19
C MET A 428 -17.72 7.25 15.22
N LYS A 429 -17.41 6.00 15.56
CA LYS A 429 -18.08 5.22 16.63
C LYS A 429 -17.31 5.24 17.95
N GLY A 430 -16.02 5.56 17.92
CA GLY A 430 -15.15 5.53 19.08
C GLY A 430 -13.92 6.42 18.89
N GLU A 431 -13.02 6.41 19.88
CA GLU A 431 -11.75 7.11 19.79
C GLU A 431 -10.86 6.42 18.74
N TRP A 432 -10.14 7.27 18.02
CA TRP A 432 -9.37 6.86 16.86
C TRP A 432 -7.85 6.80 17.17
N LEU A 433 -7.26 7.92 17.56
CA LEU A 433 -5.88 8.13 18.02
C LEU A 433 -5.84 9.28 19.02
#